data_9291b46e5f6b5b48d309e65489f0af2e
#
_entry.id   9291b46e5f6b5b48d309e65489f0af2e
#
_cell.length_a   1.000
_cell.length_b   1.000
_cell.length_c   1.000
_cell.angle_alpha   90.00
_cell.angle_beta   90.00
_cell.angle_gamma   90.00
#
_symmetry.space_group_name_H-M   'P 1'
#
loop_
_entity.id
_entity.type
_entity.pdbx_description
1 polymer ?
#
loop_
_entity_poly.entity_id
_entity_poly.type
_entity_poly.pdbx_seq_one_letter_code
_entity_poly.pdbx_strand_id
1 'polypeptide(L)'
;MSKEQADLFPVLPTTINDDVIIVGGGLAGLFCALKMAPRPVTVLAAAPIGTGASSAWAQAGIAAAIMPGDTIEKHVEDTIIAGAGIVDEDIARLMASQASDRIHDLLEYGVPFDRDLEGQLTASREAAHSESRVVGVQGDRAGKAIMEALVATVRNTPSIRLLEGFVAEDLISDGKCIKGLFARGDRGTNPHRIELTSNVVIMASGGTGALYEVTTNPTQARGGGAGMAARAGAVIADPEFVQFHPTAINVGKDPAPLATEALRGDGCTLHNDSGERFMLNIHKDAELAPRDVVAKAIFEEVQSGRGAWLDAREAVGEHFAEEFPTVYGYCQDAGIDPVKEMIPVIPAAHYHMGGIFVDAEGRSSLDGLYACGEATSTGAHGANRLASNSLLEAVVFAGRIAESVLEHYPNAETSKIIERPPSDSESKNTKRLMPVLRAIMSKYVGVSRSGEGLRQAIREIVDLEQQNRSMRFRNALATAKMMAVGALKREESRGGHQRTDFPDQENDYKKRTFLTLAEVDKFVEELD
;
A
#
# COMPACT_ATOMS: atom_id res chain seq x y z
N MET A 1 38.58 1.88 -3.87
CA MET A 1 37.77 0.69 -3.56
C MET A 1 38.70 -0.47 -3.30
N SER A 2 38.62 -1.11 -2.12
CA SER A 2 39.37 -2.36 -1.87
C SER A 2 38.74 -3.49 -2.69
N LYS A 3 39.54 -4.53 -3.03
CA LYS A 3 39.05 -5.71 -3.75
C LYS A 3 37.82 -6.36 -3.06
N GLU A 4 37.76 -6.30 -1.74
CA GLU A 4 36.62 -6.78 -0.92
C GLU A 4 35.31 -6.01 -1.12
N GLN A 5 35.37 -4.74 -1.55
CA GLN A 5 34.15 -3.96 -1.85
C GLN A 5 33.63 -4.21 -3.27
N ALA A 6 34.46 -4.69 -4.18
CA ALA A 6 34.04 -5.07 -5.53
C ALA A 6 33.30 -6.42 -5.57
N ASP A 7 33.60 -7.32 -4.64
CA ASP A 7 32.97 -8.65 -4.54
C ASP A 7 31.55 -8.63 -3.92
N LEU A 8 31.09 -7.48 -3.43
CA LEU A 8 29.73 -7.29 -2.87
C LEU A 8 28.65 -7.02 -3.94
N PHE A 9 29.04 -6.85 -5.19
CA PHE A 9 28.07 -6.68 -6.28
C PHE A 9 28.07 -7.93 -7.15
N PRO A 10 26.91 -8.63 -7.25
CA PRO A 10 26.82 -9.73 -8.19
C PRO A 10 27.12 -9.19 -9.60
N VAL A 11 28.06 -9.83 -10.30
CA VAL A 11 28.26 -9.61 -11.75
C VAL A 11 26.94 -10.01 -12.41
N LEU A 12 26.20 -9.02 -12.92
CA LEU A 12 24.94 -9.30 -13.59
C LEU A 12 25.22 -10.11 -14.87
N PRO A 13 24.55 -11.25 -15.06
CA PRO A 13 24.70 -12.01 -16.28
C PRO A 13 24.20 -11.17 -17.47
N THR A 14 24.90 -11.18 -18.56
CA THR A 14 24.56 -10.46 -19.79
C THR A 14 23.35 -11.03 -20.52
N THR A 15 22.91 -12.23 -20.13
CA THR A 15 21.71 -12.88 -20.72
C THR A 15 20.99 -13.66 -19.65
N ILE A 16 19.69 -13.48 -19.58
CA ILE A 16 18.77 -14.21 -18.69
C ILE A 16 17.80 -14.97 -19.59
N ASN A 17 17.59 -16.24 -19.32
CA ASN A 17 16.57 -17.01 -20.01
C ASN A 17 15.22 -16.80 -19.35
N ASP A 18 14.24 -16.48 -20.13
CA ASP A 18 12.81 -16.61 -19.86
C ASP A 18 12.30 -16.10 -18.52
N ASP A 19 12.62 -14.86 -18.16
CA ASP A 19 12.21 -14.29 -16.90
C ASP A 19 10.97 -13.38 -17.03
N VAL A 20 9.98 -13.64 -16.20
CA VAL A 20 8.98 -12.67 -15.82
C VAL A 20 9.63 -11.69 -14.86
N ILE A 21 9.39 -10.39 -15.04
CA ILE A 21 9.92 -9.37 -14.14
C ILE A 21 8.86 -8.98 -13.13
N ILE A 22 9.19 -9.09 -11.84
CA ILE A 22 8.32 -8.64 -10.74
C ILE A 22 8.98 -7.43 -10.07
N VAL A 23 8.26 -6.31 -10.00
CA VAL A 23 8.73 -5.07 -9.38
C VAL A 23 8.16 -4.94 -7.98
N GLY A 24 8.95 -5.29 -6.98
CA GLY A 24 8.60 -5.19 -5.56
C GLY A 24 8.85 -6.48 -4.79
N GLY A 25 9.58 -6.37 -3.69
CA GLY A 25 9.94 -7.48 -2.77
C GLY A 25 9.07 -7.54 -1.51
N GLY A 26 7.82 -7.06 -1.59
CA GLY A 26 6.81 -7.21 -0.54
C GLY A 26 6.01 -8.51 -0.66
N LEU A 27 4.97 -8.67 0.18
CA LEU A 27 4.10 -9.85 0.21
C LEU A 27 3.61 -10.25 -1.19
N ALA A 28 2.99 -9.33 -1.92
CA ALA A 28 2.42 -9.61 -3.24
C ALA A 28 3.46 -10.13 -4.24
N GLY A 29 4.63 -9.46 -4.31
CA GLY A 29 5.67 -9.84 -5.27
C GLY A 29 6.36 -11.16 -4.94
N LEU A 30 6.69 -11.40 -3.67
CA LEU A 30 7.32 -12.66 -3.25
C LEU A 30 6.35 -13.85 -3.36
N PHE A 31 5.09 -13.67 -2.98
CA PHE A 31 4.08 -14.71 -3.12
C PHE A 31 3.82 -15.03 -4.59
N CYS A 32 3.72 -14.01 -5.46
CA CYS A 32 3.57 -14.21 -6.90
C CYS A 32 4.75 -15.00 -7.50
N ALA A 33 5.98 -14.66 -7.11
CA ALA A 33 7.18 -15.38 -7.56
C ALA A 33 7.15 -16.86 -7.14
N LEU A 34 6.73 -17.16 -5.91
CA LEU A 34 6.60 -18.54 -5.41
C LEU A 34 5.52 -19.33 -6.14
N LYS A 35 4.37 -18.70 -6.42
CA LYS A 35 3.27 -19.34 -7.17
C LYS A 35 3.63 -19.62 -8.64
N MET A 36 4.64 -18.95 -9.19
CA MET A 36 5.16 -19.23 -10.55
C MET A 36 6.21 -20.33 -10.61
N ALA A 37 6.78 -20.74 -9.48
CA ALA A 37 7.82 -21.80 -9.48
C ALA A 37 7.27 -23.11 -10.09
N PRO A 38 8.06 -23.82 -10.92
CA PRO A 38 9.50 -23.66 -11.19
C PRO A 38 9.85 -22.71 -12.37
N ARG A 39 8.90 -21.88 -12.86
CA ARG A 39 9.20 -20.92 -13.93
C ARG A 39 10.21 -19.89 -13.43
N PRO A 40 11.26 -19.55 -14.24
CA PRO A 40 12.21 -18.49 -13.89
C PRO A 40 11.53 -17.13 -13.78
N VAL A 41 11.77 -16.40 -12.69
CA VAL A 41 11.31 -15.03 -12.48
C VAL A 41 12.42 -14.17 -11.89
N THR A 42 12.45 -12.88 -12.23
CA THR A 42 13.35 -11.90 -11.65
C THR A 42 12.56 -10.92 -10.79
N VAL A 43 12.84 -10.87 -9.49
CA VAL A 43 12.23 -9.93 -8.54
C VAL A 43 13.19 -8.75 -8.32
N LEU A 44 12.74 -7.52 -8.65
CA LEU A 44 13.43 -6.28 -8.32
C LEU A 44 12.95 -5.78 -6.95
N ALA A 45 13.89 -5.52 -6.06
CA ALA A 45 13.60 -4.95 -4.75
C ALA A 45 14.50 -3.73 -4.48
N ALA A 46 13.90 -2.61 -4.11
CA ALA A 46 14.62 -1.35 -3.81
C ALA A 46 15.50 -1.46 -2.56
N ALA A 47 15.18 -2.36 -1.65
CA ALA A 47 15.91 -2.69 -0.42
C ALA A 47 16.09 -4.22 -0.34
N PRO A 48 16.91 -4.74 0.58
CA PRO A 48 16.94 -6.17 0.86
C PRO A 48 15.53 -6.69 1.15
N ILE A 49 15.15 -7.85 0.54
CA ILE A 49 13.83 -8.45 0.77
C ILE A 49 13.65 -8.75 2.26
N GLY A 50 12.41 -8.56 2.75
CA GLY A 50 12.11 -8.64 4.19
C GLY A 50 12.31 -7.31 4.93
N THR A 51 12.88 -6.28 4.27
CA THR A 51 13.03 -4.93 4.84
C THR A 51 12.47 -3.86 3.91
N GLY A 52 11.92 -2.77 4.48
CA GLY A 52 11.44 -1.62 3.70
C GLY A 52 10.16 -1.84 2.88
N ALA A 53 9.45 -2.95 3.08
CA ALA A 53 8.12 -3.17 2.53
C ALA A 53 7.05 -2.97 3.61
N SER A 54 5.93 -2.30 3.27
CA SER A 54 4.80 -2.09 4.19
C SER A 54 4.28 -3.40 4.77
N SER A 55 4.34 -4.50 4.02
CA SER A 55 3.91 -5.82 4.45
C SER A 55 4.59 -6.31 5.72
N ALA A 56 5.87 -5.99 5.92
CA ALA A 56 6.60 -6.38 7.13
C ALA A 56 6.16 -5.61 8.38
N TRP A 57 5.46 -4.48 8.19
CA TRP A 57 4.97 -3.60 9.26
C TRP A 57 3.48 -3.80 9.57
N ALA A 58 2.81 -4.67 8.80
CA ALA A 58 1.41 -5.00 9.06
C ALA A 58 1.29 -5.69 10.42
N GLN A 59 0.48 -5.09 11.30
CA GLN A 59 0.32 -5.56 12.69
C GLN A 59 -0.73 -6.64 12.80
N ALA A 60 -1.88 -6.42 12.19
CA ALA A 60 -3.03 -7.33 12.25
C ALA A 60 -2.77 -8.68 11.56
N GLY A 61 -3.63 -9.10 10.65
CA GLY A 61 -3.50 -10.38 9.96
C GLY A 61 -4.15 -10.35 8.58
N ILE A 62 -4.54 -11.52 8.11
CA ILE A 62 -5.25 -11.71 6.84
C ILE A 62 -6.72 -12.03 7.17
N ALA A 63 -7.65 -11.25 6.58
CA ALA A 63 -9.07 -11.52 6.73
C ALA A 63 -9.46 -12.76 5.89
N ALA A 64 -9.99 -13.79 6.54
CA ALA A 64 -10.42 -15.02 5.89
C ALA A 64 -11.62 -15.63 6.63
N ALA A 65 -12.73 -15.82 5.94
CA ALA A 65 -13.95 -16.41 6.50
C ALA A 65 -13.80 -17.95 6.65
N ILE A 66 -12.95 -18.37 7.60
CA ILE A 66 -12.62 -19.80 7.85
C ILE A 66 -13.06 -20.27 9.24
N MET A 67 -13.55 -19.37 10.09
CA MET A 67 -13.99 -19.71 11.44
C MET A 67 -15.42 -20.25 11.45
N PRO A 68 -15.78 -21.16 12.41
CA PRO A 68 -17.15 -21.63 12.56
C PRO A 68 -18.15 -20.47 12.73
N GLY A 69 -19.19 -20.43 11.91
CA GLY A 69 -20.24 -19.40 11.95
C GLY A 69 -19.98 -18.18 11.05
N ASP A 70 -18.75 -18.02 10.53
CA ASP A 70 -18.47 -17.04 9.49
C ASP A 70 -18.73 -17.59 8.08
N THR A 71 -18.99 -16.71 7.12
CA THR A 71 -19.26 -17.09 5.72
C THR A 71 -18.63 -16.07 4.76
N ILE A 72 -18.43 -16.51 3.52
CA ILE A 72 -17.98 -15.65 2.42
C ILE A 72 -18.93 -14.45 2.28
N GLU A 73 -20.24 -14.69 2.34
CA GLU A 73 -21.26 -13.64 2.19
C GLU A 73 -21.14 -12.56 3.25
N LYS A 74 -20.94 -12.93 4.53
CA LYS A 74 -20.70 -11.96 5.61
C LYS A 74 -19.43 -11.14 5.37
N HIS A 75 -18.36 -11.78 4.89
CA HIS A 75 -17.11 -11.08 4.57
C HIS A 75 -17.30 -10.09 3.41
N VAL A 76 -18.03 -10.49 2.37
CA VAL A 76 -18.39 -9.62 1.23
C VAL A 76 -19.25 -8.45 1.69
N GLU A 77 -20.27 -8.70 2.53
CA GLU A 77 -21.15 -7.64 3.05
C GLU A 77 -20.37 -6.59 3.85
N ASP A 78 -19.51 -7.03 4.79
CA ASP A 78 -18.65 -6.13 5.56
C ASP A 78 -17.73 -5.31 4.64
N THR A 79 -17.20 -5.93 3.58
CA THR A 79 -16.35 -5.27 2.59
C THR A 79 -17.12 -4.19 1.81
N ILE A 80 -18.34 -4.48 1.37
CA ILE A 80 -19.23 -3.54 0.65
C ILE A 80 -19.60 -2.36 1.54
N ILE A 81 -19.96 -2.63 2.80
CA ILE A 81 -20.31 -1.58 3.77
C ILE A 81 -19.11 -0.66 4.01
N ALA A 82 -17.93 -1.23 4.28
CA ALA A 82 -16.72 -0.46 4.51
C ALA A 82 -16.32 0.39 3.29
N GLY A 83 -16.51 -0.11 2.06
CA GLY A 83 -16.13 0.55 0.81
C GLY A 83 -17.10 1.65 0.35
N ALA A 84 -18.06 2.04 1.19
CA ALA A 84 -18.95 3.19 0.99
C ALA A 84 -19.71 3.19 -0.35
N GLY A 85 -20.12 2.00 -0.82
CA GLY A 85 -21.06 1.80 -1.93
C GLY A 85 -20.47 1.83 -3.33
N ILE A 86 -19.14 1.82 -3.50
CA ILE A 86 -18.47 1.73 -4.81
C ILE A 86 -17.52 0.52 -4.94
N VAL A 87 -17.69 -0.46 -4.06
CA VAL A 87 -17.00 -1.76 -4.17
C VAL A 87 -17.49 -2.50 -5.40
N ASP A 88 -16.58 -3.14 -6.11
CA ASP A 88 -16.92 -4.15 -7.10
C ASP A 88 -17.25 -5.45 -6.36
N GLU A 89 -18.55 -5.81 -6.33
CA GLU A 89 -19.05 -6.95 -5.55
C GLU A 89 -18.49 -8.28 -6.06
N ASP A 90 -18.31 -8.43 -7.37
CA ASP A 90 -17.78 -9.66 -7.96
C ASP A 90 -16.31 -9.84 -7.55
N ILE A 91 -15.55 -8.77 -7.50
CA ILE A 91 -14.14 -8.78 -7.04
C ILE A 91 -14.07 -9.03 -5.53
N ALA A 92 -14.93 -8.40 -4.73
CA ALA A 92 -14.98 -8.66 -3.28
C ALA A 92 -15.31 -10.13 -2.99
N ARG A 93 -16.28 -10.71 -3.71
CA ARG A 93 -16.67 -12.12 -3.62
C ARG A 93 -15.55 -13.06 -4.06
N LEU A 94 -14.91 -12.75 -5.19
CA LEU A 94 -13.74 -13.48 -5.66
C LEU A 94 -12.64 -13.51 -4.61
N MET A 95 -12.31 -12.38 -4.04
CA MET A 95 -11.28 -12.25 -3.01
C MET A 95 -11.64 -13.06 -1.75
N ALA A 96 -12.85 -12.92 -1.22
CA ALA A 96 -13.31 -13.63 -0.04
C ALA A 96 -13.38 -15.16 -0.26
N SER A 97 -13.79 -15.61 -1.47
CA SER A 97 -13.90 -17.04 -1.81
C SER A 97 -12.55 -17.75 -1.87
N GLN A 98 -11.48 -17.04 -2.24
CA GLN A 98 -10.13 -17.62 -2.33
C GLN A 98 -9.30 -17.48 -1.04
N ALA A 99 -9.84 -16.83 -0.01
CA ALA A 99 -9.11 -16.56 1.23
C ALA A 99 -8.57 -17.82 1.91
N SER A 100 -9.39 -18.87 2.00
CA SER A 100 -9.00 -20.15 2.61
C SER A 100 -7.79 -20.78 1.93
N ASP A 101 -7.79 -20.84 0.60
CA ASP A 101 -6.69 -21.42 -0.19
C ASP A 101 -5.40 -20.63 0.02
N ARG A 102 -5.49 -19.30 0.09
CA ARG A 102 -4.32 -18.43 0.32
C ARG A 102 -3.75 -18.59 1.72
N ILE A 103 -4.59 -18.80 2.74
CA ILE A 103 -4.11 -19.15 4.09
C ILE A 103 -3.37 -20.49 4.07
N HIS A 104 -3.88 -21.50 3.35
CA HIS A 104 -3.19 -22.80 3.21
C HIS A 104 -1.85 -22.66 2.49
N ASP A 105 -1.78 -21.91 1.38
CA ASP A 105 -0.52 -21.64 0.70
C ASP A 105 0.52 -21.02 1.65
N LEU A 106 0.11 -20.05 2.47
CA LEU A 106 1.02 -19.41 3.44
C LEU A 106 1.46 -20.36 4.55
N LEU A 107 0.59 -21.27 5.01
CA LEU A 107 0.95 -22.34 5.95
C LEU A 107 2.00 -23.28 5.33
N GLU A 108 1.85 -23.66 4.06
CA GLU A 108 2.82 -24.48 3.33
C GLU A 108 4.18 -23.77 3.18
N TYR A 109 4.20 -22.45 3.06
CA TYR A 109 5.43 -21.65 3.07
C TYR A 109 5.99 -21.42 4.48
N GLY A 110 5.35 -21.98 5.52
CA GLY A 110 5.85 -21.97 6.89
C GLY A 110 5.43 -20.77 7.73
N VAL A 111 4.37 -20.05 7.36
CA VAL A 111 3.84 -18.97 8.20
C VAL A 111 3.22 -19.55 9.47
N PRO A 112 3.66 -19.15 10.68
CA PRO A 112 3.24 -19.70 11.95
C PRO A 112 1.98 -19.00 12.49
N PHE A 113 0.85 -19.09 11.78
CA PHE A 113 -0.41 -18.54 12.26
C PHE A 113 -0.83 -19.10 13.62
N ASP A 114 -1.49 -18.27 14.41
CA ASP A 114 -1.93 -18.63 15.76
C ASP A 114 -2.94 -19.78 15.76
N ARG A 115 -2.80 -20.67 16.76
CA ARG A 115 -3.63 -21.86 16.92
C ARG A 115 -4.09 -21.99 18.37
N ASP A 116 -5.27 -22.59 18.55
CA ASP A 116 -5.77 -23.01 19.86
C ASP A 116 -5.03 -24.27 20.42
N LEU A 117 -5.44 -24.71 21.58
CA LEU A 117 -4.87 -25.90 22.24
C LEU A 117 -5.14 -27.20 21.47
N GLU A 118 -6.16 -27.22 20.61
CA GLU A 118 -6.54 -28.32 19.73
C GLU A 118 -5.79 -28.27 18.39
N GLY A 119 -4.99 -27.21 18.15
CA GLY A 119 -4.20 -27.01 16.93
C GLY A 119 -4.98 -26.40 15.77
N GLN A 120 -6.22 -25.91 16.00
CA GLN A 120 -7.01 -25.22 14.99
C GLN A 120 -6.55 -23.75 14.89
N LEU A 121 -6.67 -23.16 13.69
CA LEU A 121 -6.40 -21.73 13.51
C LEU A 121 -7.34 -20.89 14.35
N THR A 122 -6.82 -19.80 14.90
CA THR A 122 -7.61 -18.80 15.62
C THR A 122 -7.70 -17.51 14.81
N ALA A 123 -8.75 -16.72 15.05
CA ALA A 123 -8.93 -15.43 14.42
C ALA A 123 -9.45 -14.39 15.40
N SER A 124 -8.98 -13.16 15.27
CA SER A 124 -9.46 -12.02 16.00
C SER A 124 -10.54 -11.24 15.22
N ARG A 125 -11.28 -10.38 15.91
CA ARG A 125 -12.24 -9.46 15.33
C ARG A 125 -11.64 -8.06 15.33
N GLU A 126 -11.63 -7.42 14.17
CA GLU A 126 -11.29 -6.01 14.05
C GLU A 126 -12.54 -5.14 13.84
N ALA A 127 -12.41 -3.83 14.04
CA ALA A 127 -13.50 -2.87 13.80
C ALA A 127 -14.07 -3.01 12.37
N ALA A 128 -15.37 -2.80 12.23
CA ALA A 128 -16.13 -2.97 10.99
C ALA A 128 -16.25 -4.41 10.44
N HIS A 129 -15.70 -5.42 11.10
CA HIS A 129 -16.00 -6.82 10.83
C HIS A 129 -17.19 -7.30 11.66
N SER A 130 -18.12 -8.01 11.05
CA SER A 130 -19.26 -8.65 11.75
C SER A 130 -18.84 -9.89 12.52
N GLU A 131 -17.76 -10.57 12.09
CA GLU A 131 -17.27 -11.82 12.66
C GLU A 131 -15.76 -11.77 12.95
N SER A 132 -15.28 -12.73 13.79
CA SER A 132 -13.84 -12.94 14.00
C SER A 132 -13.26 -13.70 12.81
N ARG A 133 -12.51 -13.02 11.92
CA ARG A 133 -11.94 -13.60 10.71
C ARG A 133 -10.50 -13.21 10.42
N VAL A 134 -9.89 -12.41 11.27
CA VAL A 134 -8.51 -11.94 11.03
C VAL A 134 -7.53 -12.95 11.62
N VAL A 135 -6.91 -13.74 10.74
CA VAL A 135 -5.92 -14.77 11.10
C VAL A 135 -4.57 -14.09 11.29
N GLY A 136 -4.06 -14.10 12.51
CA GLY A 136 -2.88 -13.35 12.94
C GLY A 136 -1.71 -14.23 13.37
N VAL A 137 -0.65 -13.58 13.85
CA VAL A 137 0.52 -14.21 14.45
C VAL A 137 0.94 -13.41 15.69
N GLN A 138 0.87 -14.02 16.87
CA GLN A 138 1.36 -13.48 18.15
C GLN A 138 0.96 -12.00 18.36
N GLY A 139 -0.34 -11.72 18.37
CA GLY A 139 -0.90 -10.39 18.54
C GLY A 139 -0.67 -9.51 17.31
N ASP A 140 0.30 -8.57 17.38
CA ASP A 140 0.55 -7.57 16.34
C ASP A 140 1.79 -7.84 15.46
N ARG A 141 2.13 -9.14 15.18
CA ARG A 141 3.35 -9.54 14.46
C ARG A 141 3.12 -10.24 13.13
N ALA A 142 1.89 -10.28 12.63
CA ALA A 142 1.54 -11.06 11.44
C ALA A 142 2.39 -10.72 10.22
N GLY A 143 2.52 -9.44 9.88
CA GLY A 143 3.29 -9.01 8.70
C GLY A 143 4.75 -9.43 8.75
N LYS A 144 5.39 -9.27 9.92
CA LYS A 144 6.79 -9.69 10.12
C LYS A 144 6.95 -11.19 9.91
N ALA A 145 6.11 -12.00 10.54
CA ALA A 145 6.19 -13.46 10.45
C ALA A 145 5.92 -13.98 9.03
N ILE A 146 4.93 -13.41 8.35
CA ILE A 146 4.63 -13.73 6.94
C ILE A 146 5.85 -13.43 6.06
N MET A 147 6.43 -12.23 6.20
CA MET A 147 7.57 -11.84 5.40
C MET A 147 8.82 -12.69 5.68
N GLU A 148 9.09 -13.05 6.93
CA GLU A 148 10.20 -13.93 7.30
C GLU A 148 10.07 -15.31 6.64
N ALA A 149 8.88 -15.92 6.66
CA ALA A 149 8.60 -17.20 6.03
C ALA A 149 8.78 -17.14 4.50
N LEU A 150 8.18 -16.14 3.85
CA LEU A 150 8.29 -15.98 2.40
C LEU A 150 9.71 -15.69 1.94
N VAL A 151 10.46 -14.85 2.65
CA VAL A 151 11.87 -14.56 2.36
C VAL A 151 12.71 -15.83 2.44
N ALA A 152 12.52 -16.64 3.48
CA ALA A 152 13.22 -17.91 3.62
C ALA A 152 12.91 -18.87 2.46
N THR A 153 11.65 -18.99 2.07
CA THR A 153 11.21 -19.87 0.98
C THR A 153 11.74 -19.37 -0.39
N VAL A 154 11.63 -18.07 -0.66
CA VAL A 154 12.13 -17.47 -1.91
C VAL A 154 13.65 -17.66 -2.07
N ARG A 155 14.43 -17.46 -1.02
CA ARG A 155 15.88 -17.67 -1.05
C ARG A 155 16.28 -19.12 -1.32
N ASN A 156 15.41 -20.09 -1.00
CA ASN A 156 15.59 -21.52 -1.26
C ASN A 156 14.95 -22.00 -2.57
N THR A 157 14.36 -21.10 -3.38
CA THR A 157 13.72 -21.45 -4.65
C THR A 157 14.63 -21.06 -5.83
N PRO A 158 15.30 -22.01 -6.49
CA PRO A 158 16.34 -21.71 -7.49
C PRO A 158 15.84 -20.97 -8.73
N SER A 159 14.54 -21.08 -9.05
CA SER A 159 13.92 -20.38 -10.19
C SER A 159 13.68 -18.89 -9.94
N ILE A 160 13.87 -18.39 -8.72
CA ILE A 160 13.64 -16.99 -8.36
C ILE A 160 14.98 -16.26 -8.25
N ARG A 161 15.21 -15.30 -9.14
CA ARG A 161 16.37 -14.40 -9.08
C ARG A 161 15.99 -13.12 -8.35
N LEU A 162 16.80 -12.71 -7.38
CA LEU A 162 16.64 -11.47 -6.64
C LEU A 162 17.63 -10.40 -7.13
N LEU A 163 17.12 -9.24 -7.54
CA LEU A 163 17.89 -8.02 -7.81
C LEU A 163 17.61 -7.01 -6.70
N GLU A 164 18.30 -7.16 -5.57
CA GLU A 164 18.19 -6.30 -4.40
C GLU A 164 18.97 -5.00 -4.57
N GLY A 165 18.40 -3.89 -4.13
CA GLY A 165 18.99 -2.56 -4.28
C GLY A 165 18.78 -1.93 -5.65
N PHE A 166 17.91 -2.51 -6.48
CA PHE A 166 17.49 -1.94 -7.76
C PHE A 166 16.07 -1.37 -7.67
N VAL A 167 15.92 -0.16 -8.19
CA VAL A 167 14.63 0.55 -8.26
C VAL A 167 14.24 0.65 -9.73
N ALA A 168 13.06 0.19 -10.08
CA ALA A 168 12.48 0.42 -11.40
C ALA A 168 12.24 1.93 -11.62
N GLU A 169 12.62 2.45 -12.79
CA GLU A 169 12.55 3.87 -13.12
C GLU A 169 11.53 4.17 -14.21
N ASP A 170 11.42 3.28 -15.18
CA ASP A 170 10.50 3.48 -16.31
C ASP A 170 10.14 2.15 -16.95
N LEU A 171 8.93 2.05 -17.52
CA LEU A 171 8.50 0.92 -18.33
C LEU A 171 8.88 1.15 -19.80
N ILE A 172 9.27 0.09 -20.48
CA ILE A 172 9.51 0.09 -21.92
C ILE A 172 8.23 -0.43 -22.57
N SER A 173 7.53 0.42 -23.33
CA SER A 173 6.28 0.11 -24.00
C SER A 173 6.25 0.71 -25.39
N ASP A 174 5.51 0.08 -26.30
CA ASP A 174 5.16 0.64 -27.61
C ASP A 174 3.79 1.35 -27.61
N GLY A 175 3.22 1.57 -26.40
CA GLY A 175 1.90 2.17 -26.18
C GLY A 175 0.74 1.15 -26.15
N LYS A 176 1.00 -0.12 -26.48
CA LYS A 176 0.02 -1.22 -26.41
C LYS A 176 0.54 -2.37 -25.56
N CYS A 177 1.80 -2.75 -25.75
CA CYS A 177 2.44 -3.90 -25.11
C CYS A 177 3.66 -3.47 -24.33
N ILE A 178 3.94 -4.17 -23.24
CA ILE A 178 5.17 -4.04 -22.46
C ILE A 178 6.31 -4.81 -23.14
N LYS A 179 7.52 -4.24 -23.10
CA LYS A 179 8.75 -4.81 -23.63
C LYS A 179 9.85 -4.92 -22.56
N GLY A 180 9.56 -4.52 -21.33
CA GLY A 180 10.50 -4.53 -20.22
C GLY A 180 10.49 -3.26 -19.40
N LEU A 181 11.61 -3.00 -18.71
CA LEU A 181 11.76 -1.80 -17.90
C LEU A 181 13.21 -1.34 -17.79
N PHE A 182 13.40 -0.09 -17.39
CA PHE A 182 14.66 0.43 -16.89
C PHE A 182 14.69 0.37 -15.37
N ALA A 183 15.82 -0.08 -14.82
CA ALA A 183 16.06 -0.07 -13.39
C ALA A 183 17.41 0.54 -13.06
N ARG A 184 17.56 1.05 -11.84
CA ARG A 184 18.77 1.67 -11.33
C ARG A 184 19.17 1.07 -10.01
N GLY A 185 20.43 0.68 -9.88
CA GLY A 185 21.05 0.30 -8.61
C GLY A 185 21.37 1.55 -7.79
N ASP A 186 20.87 1.62 -6.56
CA ASP A 186 21.01 2.79 -5.68
C ASP A 186 22.17 2.65 -4.67
N ARG A 187 22.96 1.59 -4.79
CA ARG A 187 24.07 1.29 -3.87
C ARG A 187 25.42 1.61 -4.52
N GLY A 188 26.16 2.54 -3.86
CA GLY A 188 27.55 2.85 -4.20
C GLY A 188 27.76 4.20 -4.88
N THR A 189 29.03 4.50 -5.18
CA THR A 189 29.47 5.76 -5.78
C THR A 189 29.18 5.89 -7.27
N ASN A 190 28.88 4.75 -7.95
CA ASN A 190 28.48 4.71 -9.36
C ASN A 190 27.13 4.01 -9.47
N PRO A 191 26.04 4.74 -9.68
CA PRO A 191 24.74 4.12 -9.93
C PRO A 191 24.76 3.38 -11.26
N HIS A 192 24.50 2.08 -11.21
CA HIS A 192 24.31 1.27 -12.42
C HIS A 192 22.87 1.44 -12.90
N ARG A 193 22.68 1.77 -14.16
CA ARG A 193 21.39 1.71 -14.84
C ARG A 193 21.37 0.48 -15.73
N ILE A 194 20.28 -0.29 -15.64
CA ILE A 194 20.08 -1.49 -16.45
C ILE A 194 18.75 -1.40 -17.19
N GLU A 195 18.74 -2.01 -18.35
CA GLU A 195 17.53 -2.30 -19.10
C GLU A 195 17.28 -3.81 -18.99
N LEU A 196 16.07 -4.16 -18.56
CA LEU A 196 15.57 -5.53 -18.48
C LEU A 196 14.49 -5.69 -19.54
N THR A 197 14.73 -6.54 -20.54
CA THR A 197 13.72 -6.85 -21.55
C THR A 197 12.84 -8.01 -21.07
N SER A 198 11.54 -7.89 -21.22
CA SER A 198 10.57 -8.94 -20.94
C SER A 198 9.21 -8.56 -21.54
N ASN A 199 8.44 -9.56 -21.97
CA ASN A 199 7.06 -9.36 -22.41
C ASN A 199 6.06 -9.39 -21.25
N VAL A 200 6.50 -9.72 -20.03
CA VAL A 200 5.66 -9.76 -18.83
C VAL A 200 6.33 -9.01 -17.68
N VAL A 201 5.70 -7.94 -17.24
CA VAL A 201 6.10 -7.17 -16.06
C VAL A 201 4.96 -7.13 -15.07
N ILE A 202 5.23 -7.49 -13.82
CA ILE A 202 4.25 -7.50 -12.72
C ILE A 202 4.62 -6.41 -11.73
N MET A 203 3.72 -5.43 -11.56
CA MET A 203 3.89 -4.34 -10.61
C MET A 203 3.36 -4.74 -9.24
N ALA A 204 4.26 -4.93 -8.28
CA ALA A 204 3.96 -5.21 -6.86
C ALA A 204 4.67 -4.18 -5.96
N SER A 205 4.73 -2.93 -6.42
CA SER A 205 5.63 -1.87 -5.94
C SER A 205 5.12 -1.13 -4.70
N GLY A 206 3.97 -1.50 -4.15
CA GLY A 206 3.34 -0.85 -3.01
C GLY A 206 2.65 0.47 -3.37
N GLY A 207 2.17 1.16 -2.34
CA GLY A 207 1.28 2.31 -2.45
C GLY A 207 1.95 3.68 -2.50
N THR A 208 1.25 4.67 -1.94
CA THR A 208 1.54 6.11 -2.12
C THR A 208 1.79 6.86 -0.81
N GLY A 209 1.68 6.22 0.36
CA GLY A 209 1.63 6.92 1.64
C GLY A 209 2.81 7.83 1.91
N ALA A 210 4.02 7.53 1.40
CA ALA A 210 5.19 8.40 1.55
C ALA A 210 5.16 9.66 0.64
N LEU A 211 4.07 9.92 -0.06
CA LEU A 211 3.75 11.23 -0.65
C LEU A 211 3.21 12.23 0.39
N TYR A 212 2.93 11.79 1.61
CA TYR A 212 2.41 12.60 2.71
C TYR A 212 3.47 12.80 3.81
N GLU A 213 3.38 13.91 4.53
CA GLU A 213 4.31 14.22 5.63
C GLU A 213 4.13 13.27 6.81
N VAL A 214 2.86 12.95 7.14
CA VAL A 214 2.53 11.97 8.17
C VAL A 214 2.02 10.71 7.51
N THR A 215 2.79 9.63 7.65
CA THR A 215 2.48 8.33 7.03
C THR A 215 2.99 7.19 7.88
N THR A 216 2.29 6.06 7.85
CA THR A 216 2.73 4.79 8.44
C THR A 216 3.50 3.93 7.43
N ASN A 217 3.69 4.41 6.21
CA ASN A 217 4.32 3.66 5.13
C ASN A 217 5.84 3.91 5.05
N PRO A 218 6.62 2.93 4.58
CA PRO A 218 8.05 3.10 4.34
C PRO A 218 8.32 4.17 3.28
N THR A 219 9.48 4.79 3.36
CA THR A 219 9.88 5.90 2.47
C THR A 219 9.90 5.58 0.98
N GLN A 220 9.85 4.31 0.60
CA GLN A 220 9.78 3.83 -0.77
C GLN A 220 8.37 3.90 -1.36
N ALA A 221 7.31 3.91 -0.53
CA ALA A 221 5.91 3.91 -0.96
C ALA A 221 5.46 5.29 -1.49
N ARG A 222 6.00 5.71 -2.64
CA ARG A 222 5.83 7.04 -3.26
C ARG A 222 4.96 7.01 -4.53
N GLY A 223 4.21 5.94 -4.76
CA GLY A 223 3.41 5.79 -5.97
C GLY A 223 4.23 5.58 -7.26
N GLY A 224 5.52 5.23 -7.13
CA GLY A 224 6.42 5.13 -8.28
C GLY A 224 5.94 4.13 -9.34
N GLY A 225 5.36 3.00 -8.93
CA GLY A 225 4.82 2.00 -9.84
C GLY A 225 3.58 2.46 -10.59
N ALA A 226 2.61 3.05 -9.89
CA ALA A 226 1.41 3.62 -10.50
C ALA A 226 1.78 4.75 -11.49
N GLY A 227 2.71 5.63 -11.11
CA GLY A 227 3.20 6.70 -11.99
C GLY A 227 3.95 6.20 -13.22
N MET A 228 4.74 5.12 -13.10
CA MET A 228 5.37 4.47 -14.27
C MET A 228 4.32 3.88 -15.20
N ALA A 229 3.35 3.16 -14.68
CA ALA A 229 2.27 2.57 -15.46
C ALA A 229 1.42 3.65 -16.16
N ALA A 230 1.06 4.73 -15.45
CA ALA A 230 0.35 5.86 -16.01
C ALA A 230 1.12 6.52 -17.17
N ARG A 231 2.42 6.72 -17.02
CA ARG A 231 3.30 7.29 -18.06
C ARG A 231 3.48 6.36 -19.27
N ALA A 232 3.38 5.06 -19.06
CA ALA A 232 3.35 4.07 -20.14
C ALA A 232 1.98 3.99 -20.85
N GLY A 233 0.96 4.70 -20.36
CA GLY A 233 -0.38 4.75 -20.93
C GLY A 233 -1.42 3.83 -20.25
N ALA A 234 -1.07 3.19 -19.14
CA ALA A 234 -2.01 2.38 -18.39
C ALA A 234 -3.12 3.25 -17.75
N VAL A 235 -4.32 2.68 -17.65
CA VAL A 235 -5.43 3.27 -16.89
C VAL A 235 -5.12 3.16 -15.40
N ILE A 236 -5.31 4.26 -14.67
CA ILE A 236 -5.29 4.31 -13.21
C ILE A 236 -6.73 4.44 -12.73
N ALA A 237 -7.10 3.62 -11.75
CA ALA A 237 -8.42 3.65 -11.17
C ALA A 237 -8.39 4.23 -9.75
N ASP A 238 -9.45 4.95 -9.39
CA ASP A 238 -9.75 5.43 -8.03
C ASP A 238 -8.62 6.23 -7.35
N PRO A 239 -7.81 7.05 -8.07
CA PRO A 239 -6.60 7.67 -7.52
C PRO A 239 -6.87 8.64 -6.35
N GLU A 240 -8.09 9.16 -6.21
CA GLU A 240 -8.48 10.08 -5.15
C GLU A 240 -8.69 9.41 -3.79
N PHE A 241 -8.83 8.08 -3.72
CA PHE A 241 -9.15 7.40 -2.47
C PHE A 241 -7.91 6.95 -1.72
N VAL A 242 -7.57 7.72 -0.69
CA VAL A 242 -6.50 7.42 0.28
C VAL A 242 -7.12 7.19 1.65
N GLN A 243 -6.82 6.06 2.26
CA GLN A 243 -7.19 5.79 3.64
C GLN A 243 -6.14 6.38 4.57
N PHE A 244 -6.60 7.23 5.48
CA PHE A 244 -5.80 7.71 6.60
C PHE A 244 -6.09 6.85 7.82
N HIS A 245 -5.05 6.22 8.40
CA HIS A 245 -5.22 5.51 9.65
C HIS A 245 -5.40 6.51 10.79
N PRO A 246 -6.42 6.35 11.64
CA PRO A 246 -6.75 7.32 12.68
C PRO A 246 -5.64 7.52 13.72
N THR A 247 -4.99 6.43 14.14
CA THR A 247 -4.19 6.35 15.34
C THR A 247 -2.72 6.04 15.04
N ALA A 248 -2.06 6.83 14.17
CA ALA A 248 -0.60 6.88 14.15
C ALA A 248 -0.09 7.60 15.41
N ILE A 249 0.99 7.11 16.02
CA ILE A 249 1.57 7.68 17.24
C ILE A 249 2.30 8.97 16.88
N ASN A 250 1.84 10.10 17.43
CA ASN A 250 2.35 11.44 17.12
C ASN A 250 3.58 11.80 17.97
N VAL A 251 4.73 11.24 17.61
CA VAL A 251 6.02 11.45 18.32
C VAL A 251 7.11 12.00 17.41
N GLY A 252 6.74 12.61 16.28
CA GLY A 252 7.67 13.25 15.35
C GLY A 252 8.57 12.28 14.56
N LYS A 253 8.30 10.98 14.58
CA LYS A 253 9.00 9.99 13.76
C LYS A 253 8.41 9.96 12.32
N ASP A 254 9.26 9.79 11.31
CA ASP A 254 8.90 9.60 9.90
C ASP A 254 9.60 8.34 9.34
N PRO A 255 8.87 7.27 9.05
CA PRO A 255 7.42 7.11 9.16
C PRO A 255 6.91 7.08 10.61
N ALA A 256 5.64 7.49 10.78
CA ALA A 256 4.98 7.49 12.09
C ALA A 256 4.66 6.04 12.52
N PRO A 257 5.00 5.64 13.76
CA PRO A 257 4.61 4.35 14.28
C PRO A 257 3.08 4.21 14.37
N LEU A 258 2.58 3.01 14.22
CA LEU A 258 1.15 2.74 14.22
C LEU A 258 0.69 2.17 15.56
N ALA A 259 -0.31 2.80 16.20
CA ALA A 259 -1.15 2.15 17.20
C ALA A 259 -2.27 1.40 16.48
N THR A 260 -2.20 0.07 16.52
CA THR A 260 -3.11 -0.82 15.77
C THR A 260 -4.58 -0.56 16.06
N GLU A 261 -5.45 -0.86 15.09
CA GLU A 261 -6.90 -0.76 15.24
C GLU A 261 -7.45 -1.69 16.32
N ALA A 262 -6.78 -2.83 16.55
CA ALA A 262 -7.15 -3.79 17.58
C ALA A 262 -7.25 -3.15 18.98
N LEU A 263 -6.41 -2.16 19.32
CA LEU A 263 -6.53 -1.40 20.56
C LEU A 263 -7.93 -0.78 20.75
N ARG A 264 -8.51 -0.21 19.66
CA ARG A 264 -9.88 0.31 19.72
C ARG A 264 -10.91 -0.82 19.77
N GLY A 265 -10.62 -1.94 19.12
CA GLY A 265 -11.40 -3.19 19.21
C GLY A 265 -11.50 -3.69 20.64
N ASP A 266 -10.41 -3.62 21.39
CA ASP A 266 -10.32 -4.04 22.80
C ASP A 266 -10.84 -2.98 23.79
N GLY A 267 -11.41 -1.88 23.30
CA GLY A 267 -12.12 -0.90 24.10
C GLY A 267 -11.33 0.37 24.46
N CYS A 268 -10.14 0.58 23.87
CA CYS A 268 -9.43 1.85 24.06
C CYS A 268 -10.24 3.02 23.50
N THR A 269 -10.18 4.16 24.18
CA THR A 269 -11.02 5.34 23.91
C THR A 269 -10.20 6.54 23.44
N LEU A 270 -10.84 7.46 22.72
CA LEU A 270 -10.22 8.66 22.16
C LEU A 270 -10.65 9.92 22.93
N HIS A 271 -9.68 10.67 23.40
CA HIS A 271 -9.86 11.89 24.18
C HIS A 271 -9.12 13.08 23.61
N ASN A 272 -9.64 14.28 23.82
CA ASN A 272 -8.92 15.53 23.54
C ASN A 272 -8.21 16.05 24.83
N ASP A 273 -7.50 17.19 24.72
CA ASP A 273 -6.74 17.80 25.82
C ASP A 273 -7.60 18.16 27.04
N SER A 274 -8.91 18.37 26.86
CA SER A 274 -9.85 18.62 27.96
C SER A 274 -10.34 17.33 28.63
N GLY A 275 -9.94 16.17 28.15
CA GLY A 275 -10.39 14.85 28.62
C GLY A 275 -11.76 14.44 28.08
N GLU A 276 -12.30 15.14 27.08
CA GLU A 276 -13.58 14.78 26.45
C GLU A 276 -13.38 13.59 25.50
N ARG A 277 -14.20 12.55 25.67
CA ARG A 277 -14.32 11.41 24.74
C ARG A 277 -15.17 11.84 23.53
N PHE A 278 -14.55 12.54 22.57
CA PHE A 278 -15.24 13.25 21.49
C PHE A 278 -15.99 12.34 20.52
N MET A 279 -15.57 11.09 20.35
CA MET A 279 -16.23 10.15 19.41
C MET A 279 -17.68 9.83 19.75
N LEU A 280 -18.08 9.93 21.01
CA LEU A 280 -19.47 9.71 21.45
C LEU A 280 -20.47 10.69 20.80
N ASN A 281 -20.02 11.89 20.45
CA ASN A 281 -20.85 12.93 19.83
C ASN A 281 -20.86 12.85 18.30
N ILE A 282 -20.02 11.98 17.69
CA ILE A 282 -19.79 11.94 16.25
C ILE A 282 -20.46 10.72 15.60
N HIS A 283 -20.34 9.53 16.23
CA HIS A 283 -20.88 8.31 15.65
C HIS A 283 -21.41 7.37 16.74
N LYS A 284 -22.51 6.64 16.42
CA LYS A 284 -23.14 5.69 17.36
C LYS A 284 -22.20 4.57 17.85
N ASP A 285 -21.27 4.14 17.01
CA ASP A 285 -20.29 3.10 17.31
C ASP A 285 -18.97 3.70 17.87
N ALA A 286 -18.95 5.01 18.12
CA ALA A 286 -17.83 5.75 18.71
C ALA A 286 -16.47 5.37 18.06
N GLU A 287 -15.51 4.85 18.84
CA GLU A 287 -14.17 4.47 18.37
C GLU A 287 -14.17 3.30 17.38
N LEU A 288 -15.25 2.53 17.29
CA LEU A 288 -15.44 1.42 16.36
C LEU A 288 -16.05 1.85 15.02
N ALA A 289 -16.32 3.15 14.86
CA ALA A 289 -16.75 3.71 13.58
C ALA A 289 -15.73 3.43 12.45
N PRO A 290 -16.12 3.47 11.17
CA PRO A 290 -15.22 3.34 10.04
C PRO A 290 -14.01 4.27 10.13
N ARG A 291 -12.87 3.85 9.59
CA ARG A 291 -11.59 4.57 9.71
C ARG A 291 -11.64 6.03 9.22
N ASP A 292 -12.36 6.27 8.13
CA ASP A 292 -12.55 7.61 7.56
C ASP A 292 -13.24 8.56 8.52
N VAL A 293 -14.28 8.07 9.25
CA VAL A 293 -15.01 8.83 10.27
C VAL A 293 -14.09 9.16 11.44
N VAL A 294 -13.38 8.17 11.98
CA VAL A 294 -12.49 8.37 13.13
C VAL A 294 -11.30 9.25 12.76
N ALA A 295 -10.71 9.05 11.57
CA ALA A 295 -9.59 9.86 11.09
C ALA A 295 -9.99 11.33 10.91
N LYS A 296 -11.18 11.59 10.35
CA LYS A 296 -11.72 12.95 10.22
C LYS A 296 -11.90 13.60 11.59
N ALA A 297 -12.49 12.89 12.54
CA ALA A 297 -12.72 13.40 13.90
C ALA A 297 -11.41 13.77 14.61
N ILE A 298 -10.40 12.89 14.58
CA ILE A 298 -9.08 13.19 15.14
C ILE A 298 -8.40 14.35 14.41
N PHE A 299 -8.54 14.42 13.08
CA PHE A 299 -8.01 15.53 12.29
C PHE A 299 -8.61 16.87 12.73
N GLU A 300 -9.91 16.93 12.94
CA GLU A 300 -10.62 18.14 13.39
C GLU A 300 -10.21 18.56 14.81
N GLU A 301 -10.02 17.62 15.75
CA GLU A 301 -9.48 17.88 17.08
C GLU A 301 -8.07 18.46 17.01
N VAL A 302 -7.17 17.83 16.26
CA VAL A 302 -5.79 18.26 16.10
C VAL A 302 -5.71 19.63 15.41
N GLN A 303 -6.46 19.85 14.32
CA GLN A 303 -6.45 21.14 13.60
C GLN A 303 -7.01 22.30 14.43
N SER A 304 -7.95 22.03 15.33
CA SER A 304 -8.49 23.04 16.25
C SER A 304 -7.59 23.29 17.48
N GLY A 305 -6.45 22.60 17.57
CA GLY A 305 -5.49 22.75 18.68
C GLY A 305 -5.94 22.09 19.98
N ARG A 306 -6.92 21.18 19.93
CA ARG A 306 -7.42 20.44 21.11
C ARG A 306 -6.69 19.10 21.32
N GLY A 307 -5.77 18.72 20.44
CA GLY A 307 -5.04 17.47 20.53
C GLY A 307 -5.92 16.22 20.37
N ALA A 308 -5.30 15.03 20.26
CA ALA A 308 -6.01 13.76 20.29
C ALA A 308 -5.14 12.67 20.92
N TRP A 309 -5.75 11.88 21.79
CA TRP A 309 -5.07 10.89 22.63
C TRP A 309 -5.85 9.59 22.66
N LEU A 310 -5.14 8.47 22.56
CA LEU A 310 -5.71 7.12 22.72
C LEU A 310 -5.45 6.66 24.16
N ASP A 311 -6.51 6.36 24.88
CA ASP A 311 -6.46 5.85 26.25
C ASP A 311 -6.62 4.34 26.30
N ALA A 312 -5.57 3.64 26.68
CA ALA A 312 -5.52 2.19 26.81
C ALA A 312 -5.43 1.72 28.27
N ARG A 313 -5.37 2.65 29.23
CA ARG A 313 -5.07 2.36 30.64
C ARG A 313 -6.08 1.45 31.32
N GLU A 314 -7.37 1.58 31.00
CA GLU A 314 -8.43 0.75 31.56
C GLU A 314 -8.71 -0.50 30.73
N ALA A 315 -8.68 -0.37 29.40
CA ALA A 315 -9.10 -1.44 28.50
C ALA A 315 -8.04 -2.55 28.39
N VAL A 316 -6.76 -2.19 28.29
CA VAL A 316 -5.62 -3.11 28.13
C VAL A 316 -4.77 -3.16 29.42
N GLY A 317 -4.47 -1.99 29.99
CA GLY A 317 -3.77 -1.87 31.27
C GLY A 317 -2.41 -2.59 31.29
N GLU A 318 -2.17 -3.38 32.34
CA GLU A 318 -0.91 -4.09 32.59
C GLU A 318 -0.60 -5.16 31.52
N HIS A 319 -1.58 -5.62 30.76
CA HIS A 319 -1.40 -6.63 29.70
C HIS A 319 -0.85 -6.03 28.38
N PHE A 320 -0.69 -4.72 28.30
CA PHE A 320 -0.31 -4.02 27.07
C PHE A 320 0.97 -4.57 26.41
N ALA A 321 1.98 -4.87 27.20
CA ALA A 321 3.25 -5.40 26.70
C ALA A 321 3.14 -6.83 26.14
N GLU A 322 2.17 -7.61 26.61
CA GLU A 322 1.92 -9.00 26.19
C GLU A 322 1.05 -9.03 24.93
N GLU A 323 -0.03 -8.27 24.93
CA GLU A 323 -1.04 -8.28 23.86
C GLU A 323 -0.62 -7.46 22.64
N PHE A 324 0.07 -6.31 22.86
CA PHE A 324 0.52 -5.39 21.80
C PHE A 324 2.02 -5.08 21.89
N PRO A 325 2.92 -6.08 21.81
CA PRO A 325 4.34 -5.91 22.04
C PRO A 325 5.01 -4.92 21.08
N THR A 326 4.55 -4.82 19.84
CA THR A 326 5.10 -3.88 18.85
C THR A 326 4.72 -2.44 19.20
N VAL A 327 3.46 -2.18 19.51
CA VAL A 327 2.99 -0.84 19.93
C VAL A 327 3.60 -0.43 21.25
N TYR A 328 3.72 -1.37 22.20
CA TYR A 328 4.41 -1.12 23.47
C TYR A 328 5.85 -0.67 23.24
N GLY A 329 6.59 -1.36 22.36
CA GLY A 329 7.95 -0.98 22.00
C GLY A 329 8.03 0.42 21.40
N TYR A 330 7.10 0.80 20.52
CA TYR A 330 7.05 2.16 19.97
C TYR A 330 6.79 3.24 21.02
N CYS A 331 5.91 2.98 21.98
CA CYS A 331 5.64 3.87 23.10
C CYS A 331 6.87 4.02 23.98
N GLN A 332 7.52 2.91 24.36
CA GLN A 332 8.74 2.94 25.17
C GLN A 332 9.89 3.70 24.49
N ASP A 333 10.09 3.49 23.19
CA ASP A 333 11.06 4.23 22.37
C ASP A 333 10.81 5.75 22.36
N ALA A 334 9.56 6.16 22.56
CA ALA A 334 9.15 7.56 22.64
C ALA A 334 9.09 8.10 24.07
N GLY A 335 9.39 7.27 25.07
CA GLY A 335 9.32 7.65 26.48
C GLY A 335 7.91 7.69 27.04
N ILE A 336 6.96 6.99 26.42
CA ILE A 336 5.55 6.88 26.81
C ILE A 336 5.32 5.53 27.49
N ASP A 337 4.71 5.54 28.68
CA ASP A 337 4.23 4.32 29.35
C ASP A 337 2.70 4.19 29.13
N PRO A 338 2.26 3.37 28.13
CA PRO A 338 0.85 3.29 27.77
C PRO A 338 -0.05 2.68 28.86
N VAL A 339 0.55 2.08 29.89
CA VAL A 339 -0.16 1.58 31.09
C VAL A 339 -0.55 2.74 32.03
N LYS A 340 0.20 3.86 32.00
CA LYS A 340 0.03 4.99 32.93
C LYS A 340 -0.49 6.25 32.28
N GLU A 341 -0.21 6.45 30.99
CA GLU A 341 -0.53 7.67 30.27
C GLU A 341 -1.14 7.41 28.89
N MET A 342 -1.88 8.38 28.38
CA MET A 342 -2.48 8.27 27.05
C MET A 342 -1.44 8.42 25.94
N ILE A 343 -1.68 7.77 24.80
CA ILE A 343 -0.81 7.79 23.63
C ILE A 343 -1.25 8.94 22.72
N PRO A 344 -0.38 9.91 22.37
CA PRO A 344 -0.71 10.96 21.42
C PRO A 344 -0.91 10.37 20.02
N VAL A 345 -2.00 10.72 19.35
CA VAL A 345 -2.34 10.18 18.03
C VAL A 345 -2.65 11.26 17.00
N ILE A 346 -2.43 10.91 15.72
CA ILE A 346 -2.68 11.77 14.57
C ILE A 346 -3.08 10.90 13.36
N PRO A 347 -3.96 11.36 12.46
CA PRO A 347 -4.23 10.64 11.22
C PRO A 347 -2.99 10.61 10.32
N ALA A 348 -2.68 9.45 9.75
CA ALA A 348 -1.55 9.25 8.86
C ALA A 348 -1.97 8.55 7.57
N ALA A 349 -1.41 8.94 6.42
CA ALA A 349 -1.60 8.22 5.18
C ALA A 349 -1.13 6.77 5.35
N HIS A 350 -2.03 5.82 5.09
CA HIS A 350 -1.84 4.41 5.46
C HIS A 350 -2.01 3.45 4.30
N TYR A 351 -3.05 3.60 3.49
CA TYR A 351 -3.36 2.73 2.36
C TYR A 351 -3.98 3.51 1.20
N HIS A 352 -3.57 3.20 -0.03
CA HIS A 352 -4.14 3.77 -1.24
C HIS A 352 -5.07 2.75 -1.91
N MET A 353 -6.38 3.01 -1.95
CA MET A 353 -7.34 2.14 -2.63
C MET A 353 -7.27 2.29 -4.15
N GLY A 354 -6.76 3.42 -4.62
CA GLY A 354 -6.45 3.66 -6.02
C GLY A 354 -5.15 3.02 -6.47
N GLY A 355 -4.92 2.99 -7.78
CA GLY A 355 -3.71 2.41 -8.37
C GLY A 355 -3.90 1.99 -9.81
N ILE A 356 -3.02 1.13 -10.30
CA ILE A 356 -3.13 0.55 -11.63
C ILE A 356 -4.43 -0.24 -11.72
N PHE A 357 -5.30 0.11 -12.68
CA PHE A 357 -6.49 -0.68 -12.96
C PHE A 357 -6.11 -2.08 -13.39
N VAL A 358 -6.76 -3.07 -12.81
CA VAL A 358 -6.63 -4.48 -13.20
C VAL A 358 -7.97 -5.18 -13.26
N ASP A 359 -8.06 -6.20 -14.12
CA ASP A 359 -9.19 -7.12 -14.15
C ASP A 359 -9.07 -8.23 -13.09
N ALA A 360 -9.98 -9.19 -13.11
CA ALA A 360 -10.03 -10.30 -12.17
C ALA A 360 -8.77 -11.21 -12.22
N GLU A 361 -8.02 -11.21 -13.30
CA GLU A 361 -6.77 -11.96 -13.50
C GLU A 361 -5.53 -11.11 -13.18
N GLY A 362 -5.69 -9.87 -12.73
CA GLY A 362 -4.60 -8.95 -12.44
C GLY A 362 -3.94 -8.32 -13.67
N ARG A 363 -4.59 -8.40 -14.85
CA ARG A 363 -4.10 -7.78 -16.09
C ARG A 363 -4.47 -6.31 -16.11
N SER A 364 -3.51 -5.46 -16.45
CA SER A 364 -3.78 -4.04 -16.66
C SER A 364 -4.37 -3.75 -18.05
N SER A 365 -4.60 -2.48 -18.35
CA SER A 365 -5.01 -2.02 -19.69
C SER A 365 -3.92 -2.10 -20.77
N LEU A 366 -2.67 -2.45 -20.38
CA LEU A 366 -1.55 -2.66 -21.31
C LEU A 366 -1.20 -4.15 -21.36
N ASP A 367 -1.07 -4.70 -22.57
CA ASP A 367 -0.70 -6.10 -22.74
C ASP A 367 0.68 -6.40 -22.16
N GLY A 368 0.79 -7.51 -21.42
CA GLY A 368 2.01 -7.91 -20.70
C GLY A 368 2.27 -7.14 -19.40
N LEU A 369 1.46 -6.14 -19.04
CA LEU A 369 1.54 -5.48 -17.75
C LEU A 369 0.48 -6.02 -16.80
N TYR A 370 0.94 -6.59 -15.68
CA TYR A 370 0.13 -7.05 -14.57
C TYR A 370 0.40 -6.21 -13.32
N ALA A 371 -0.50 -6.24 -12.36
CA ALA A 371 -0.22 -5.63 -11.06
C ALA A 371 -0.97 -6.34 -9.92
N CYS A 372 -0.39 -6.34 -8.70
CA CYS A 372 -0.99 -6.89 -7.49
C CYS A 372 -0.58 -6.13 -6.23
N GLY A 373 -1.35 -6.33 -5.16
CA GLY A 373 -1.21 -5.64 -3.89
C GLY A 373 -1.48 -4.14 -4.02
N GLU A 374 -1.02 -3.34 -3.09
CA GLU A 374 -1.33 -1.90 -2.98
C GLU A 374 -0.88 -1.04 -4.18
N ALA A 375 -0.23 -1.61 -5.20
CA ALA A 375 0.05 -0.93 -6.46
C ALA A 375 -1.19 -0.86 -7.38
N THR A 376 -2.26 -1.60 -7.06
CA THR A 376 -3.46 -1.79 -7.88
C THR A 376 -4.68 -1.09 -7.33
N SER A 377 -5.67 -0.89 -8.21
CA SER A 377 -7.06 -0.72 -7.83
C SER A 377 -7.90 -1.81 -8.49
N THR A 378 -8.14 -2.87 -7.74
CA THR A 378 -8.95 -4.01 -8.17
C THR A 378 -10.45 -3.69 -8.16
N GLY A 379 -10.87 -2.75 -7.31
CA GLY A 379 -12.26 -2.45 -7.00
C GLY A 379 -12.76 -3.09 -5.71
N ALA A 380 -11.99 -3.99 -5.10
CA ALA A 380 -12.39 -4.68 -3.87
C ALA A 380 -12.59 -3.75 -2.67
N HIS A 381 -11.92 -2.60 -2.64
CA HIS A 381 -11.91 -1.72 -1.47
C HIS A 381 -12.85 -0.51 -1.57
N GLY A 382 -13.35 -0.20 -2.75
CA GLY A 382 -14.16 1.00 -2.95
C GLY A 382 -13.49 2.28 -2.44
N ALA A 383 -14.24 3.12 -1.75
CA ALA A 383 -13.76 4.40 -1.23
C ALA A 383 -13.04 4.31 0.12
N ASN A 384 -13.11 3.16 0.82
CA ASN A 384 -12.49 2.94 2.12
C ASN A 384 -12.31 1.43 2.37
N ARG A 385 -11.09 1.01 2.68
CA ARG A 385 -10.71 -0.40 2.82
C ARG A 385 -11.14 -0.98 4.17
N LEU A 386 -11.78 -2.14 4.16
CA LEU A 386 -11.96 -2.96 5.36
C LEU A 386 -10.60 -3.43 5.89
N ALA A 387 -10.41 -3.39 7.19
CA ALA A 387 -9.17 -3.83 7.84
C ALA A 387 -8.80 -5.27 7.42
N SER A 388 -7.50 -5.55 7.32
CA SER A 388 -6.93 -6.86 6.96
C SER A 388 -7.25 -7.42 5.55
N ASN A 389 -8.10 -6.74 4.76
CA ASN A 389 -8.36 -7.09 3.36
C ASN A 389 -7.18 -6.80 2.42
N SER A 390 -6.27 -5.89 2.77
CA SER A 390 -5.12 -5.56 1.89
C SER A 390 -4.12 -6.70 1.75
N LEU A 391 -3.85 -7.44 2.83
CA LEU A 391 -2.98 -8.61 2.76
C LEU A 391 -3.66 -9.77 2.01
N LEU A 392 -4.97 -9.92 2.18
CA LEU A 392 -5.76 -10.90 1.42
C LEU A 392 -5.74 -10.60 -0.08
N GLU A 393 -6.03 -9.35 -0.48
CA GLU A 393 -5.94 -8.90 -1.88
C GLU A 393 -4.57 -9.22 -2.48
N ALA A 394 -3.50 -8.89 -1.74
CA ALA A 394 -2.14 -9.10 -2.21
C ALA A 394 -1.85 -10.56 -2.57
N VAL A 395 -2.27 -11.53 -1.75
CA VAL A 395 -2.02 -12.95 -2.01
C VAL A 395 -3.00 -13.55 -3.00
N VAL A 396 -4.26 -13.13 -3.01
CA VAL A 396 -5.26 -13.60 -3.99
C VAL A 396 -4.87 -13.19 -5.39
N PHE A 397 -4.63 -11.90 -5.64
CA PHE A 397 -4.28 -11.42 -6.97
C PHE A 397 -2.89 -11.90 -7.41
N ALA A 398 -1.93 -12.04 -6.49
CA ALA A 398 -0.63 -12.64 -6.82
C ALA A 398 -0.76 -14.10 -7.32
N GLY A 399 -1.63 -14.91 -6.70
CA GLY A 399 -1.92 -16.26 -7.15
C GLY A 399 -2.58 -16.28 -8.54
N ARG A 400 -3.60 -15.44 -8.75
CA ARG A 400 -4.32 -15.33 -10.03
C ARG A 400 -3.42 -14.86 -11.18
N ILE A 401 -2.54 -13.89 -10.91
CA ILE A 401 -1.53 -13.44 -11.89
C ILE A 401 -0.62 -14.60 -12.26
N ALA A 402 -0.14 -15.37 -11.30
CA ALA A 402 0.71 -16.52 -11.59
C ALA A 402 0.00 -17.52 -12.51
N GLU A 403 -1.25 -17.86 -12.23
CA GLU A 403 -2.07 -18.73 -13.09
C GLU A 403 -2.25 -18.14 -14.50
N SER A 404 -2.65 -16.87 -14.59
CA SER A 404 -2.87 -16.17 -15.87
C SER A 404 -1.57 -16.08 -16.71
N VAL A 405 -0.43 -15.76 -16.09
CA VAL A 405 0.84 -15.69 -16.80
C VAL A 405 1.30 -17.07 -17.29
N LEU A 406 1.14 -18.11 -16.49
CA LEU A 406 1.48 -19.48 -16.88
C LEU A 406 0.62 -19.98 -18.05
N GLU A 407 -0.63 -19.56 -18.12
CA GLU A 407 -1.57 -19.92 -19.19
C GLU A 407 -1.31 -19.13 -20.50
N HIS A 408 -1.20 -17.79 -20.40
CA HIS A 408 -1.14 -16.92 -21.60
C HIS A 408 0.27 -16.74 -22.16
N TYR A 409 1.28 -16.94 -21.34
CA TYR A 409 2.71 -16.83 -21.73
C TYR A 409 3.47 -18.13 -21.43
N PRO A 410 3.06 -19.30 -21.97
CA PRO A 410 3.65 -20.61 -21.65
C PRO A 410 5.11 -20.72 -22.09
N ASN A 411 5.50 -19.98 -23.13
CA ASN A 411 6.86 -19.93 -23.65
C ASN A 411 7.38 -18.52 -23.52
N ALA A 412 8.24 -18.29 -22.54
CA ALA A 412 8.84 -16.99 -22.38
C ALA A 412 9.95 -16.74 -23.42
N GLU A 413 10.04 -15.50 -23.88
CA GLU A 413 11.13 -15.07 -24.75
C GLU A 413 12.38 -14.75 -23.91
N THR A 414 13.56 -14.87 -24.51
CA THR A 414 14.84 -14.63 -23.82
C THR A 414 14.93 -13.19 -23.30
N SER A 415 14.91 -13.00 -21.99
CA SER A 415 15.17 -11.71 -21.34
C SER A 415 16.64 -11.33 -21.43
N LYS A 416 16.92 -10.03 -21.53
CA LYS A 416 18.29 -9.50 -21.54
C LYS A 416 18.46 -8.45 -20.47
N ILE A 417 19.61 -8.47 -19.79
CA ILE A 417 20.08 -7.34 -18.99
C ILE A 417 21.12 -6.59 -19.83
N ILE A 418 20.87 -5.30 -20.06
CA ILE A 418 21.76 -4.43 -20.82
C ILE A 418 22.20 -3.30 -19.90
N GLU A 419 23.49 -3.15 -19.65
CA GLU A 419 24.02 -2.00 -18.92
C GLU A 419 23.83 -0.71 -19.70
N ARG A 420 23.45 0.36 -18.99
CA ARG A 420 23.25 1.70 -19.56
C ARG A 420 24.09 2.72 -18.78
N PRO A 421 24.57 3.78 -19.44
CA PRO A 421 25.28 4.86 -18.74
C PRO A 421 24.41 5.45 -17.62
N PRO A 422 24.98 5.76 -16.44
CA PRO A 422 24.27 6.43 -15.37
C PRO A 422 23.88 7.86 -15.78
N SER A 423 22.76 8.35 -15.25
CA SER A 423 22.37 9.75 -15.38
C SER A 423 22.78 10.52 -14.13
N ASP A 424 23.58 11.57 -14.25
CA ASP A 424 24.34 12.20 -13.14
C ASP A 424 23.53 13.11 -12.18
N SER A 425 22.29 13.46 -12.47
CA SER A 425 21.66 14.58 -11.75
C SER A 425 20.53 14.22 -10.76
N GLU A 426 20.18 12.94 -10.62
CA GLU A 426 18.89 12.55 -10.04
C GLU A 426 18.77 12.68 -8.51
N SER A 427 19.79 12.30 -7.73
CA SER A 427 19.62 12.16 -6.28
C SER A 427 19.46 13.50 -5.53
N LYS A 428 20.18 14.55 -5.96
CA LYS A 428 20.13 15.87 -5.32
C LYS A 428 18.80 16.57 -5.58
N ASN A 429 18.29 16.48 -6.81
CA ASN A 429 17.03 17.08 -7.21
C ASN A 429 15.85 16.47 -6.46
N THR A 430 15.76 15.13 -6.40
CA THR A 430 14.72 14.42 -5.65
C THR A 430 14.74 14.75 -4.16
N LYS A 431 15.92 14.80 -3.52
CA LYS A 431 16.05 15.16 -2.10
C LYS A 431 15.52 16.55 -1.79
N ARG A 432 15.67 17.49 -2.73
CA ARG A 432 15.20 18.88 -2.58
C ARG A 432 13.68 19.00 -2.79
N LEU A 433 13.14 18.32 -3.79
CA LEU A 433 11.75 18.52 -4.24
C LEU A 433 10.75 17.61 -3.51
N MET A 434 11.16 16.42 -3.03
CA MET A 434 10.26 15.49 -2.36
C MET A 434 9.60 16.07 -1.09
N PRO A 435 10.32 16.76 -0.19
CA PRO A 435 9.65 17.39 0.97
C PRO A 435 8.58 18.41 0.57
N VAL A 436 8.82 19.16 -0.52
CA VAL A 436 7.84 20.13 -1.04
C VAL A 436 6.59 19.41 -1.54
N LEU A 437 6.75 18.32 -2.32
CA LEU A 437 5.61 17.51 -2.78
C LEU A 437 4.82 16.93 -1.60
N ARG A 438 5.50 16.42 -0.58
CA ARG A 438 4.85 15.88 0.62
C ARG A 438 4.00 16.94 1.34
N ALA A 439 4.52 18.16 1.47
CA ALA A 439 3.79 19.28 2.07
C ALA A 439 2.55 19.66 1.25
N ILE A 440 2.66 19.71 -0.09
CA ILE A 440 1.53 19.95 -0.99
C ILE A 440 0.44 18.89 -0.80
N MET A 441 0.82 17.61 -0.84
CA MET A 441 -0.11 16.50 -0.71
C MET A 441 -0.79 16.48 0.67
N SER A 442 -0.03 16.68 1.74
CA SER A 442 -0.59 16.74 3.11
C SER A 442 -1.57 17.89 3.28
N LYS A 443 -1.23 19.06 2.74
CA LYS A 443 -2.03 20.28 2.92
C LYS A 443 -3.32 20.29 2.11
N TYR A 444 -3.26 19.85 0.85
CA TYR A 444 -4.35 20.04 -0.11
C TYR A 444 -5.05 18.76 -0.55
N VAL A 445 -4.39 17.60 -0.45
CA VAL A 445 -4.89 16.28 -0.88
C VAL A 445 -4.98 15.31 0.31
N GLY A 446 -5.00 15.87 1.54
CA GLY A 446 -5.03 15.14 2.82
C GLY A 446 -6.40 14.62 3.22
N VAL A 447 -6.61 14.54 4.55
CA VAL A 447 -7.87 14.05 5.15
C VAL A 447 -9.06 14.93 4.76
N SER A 448 -8.88 16.26 4.78
CA SER A 448 -9.91 17.23 4.38
C SER A 448 -9.41 18.04 3.19
N ARG A 449 -10.25 18.23 2.18
CA ARG A 449 -9.92 18.82 0.88
C ARG A 449 -10.92 19.88 0.49
N SER A 450 -10.52 20.84 -0.35
CA SER A 450 -11.42 21.80 -0.99
C SER A 450 -11.06 21.98 -2.47
N GLY A 451 -12.01 22.40 -3.30
CA GLY A 451 -11.76 22.62 -4.73
C GLY A 451 -10.68 23.67 -4.99
N GLU A 452 -10.63 24.74 -4.17
CA GLU A 452 -9.57 25.75 -4.24
C GLU A 452 -8.19 25.15 -3.90
N GLY A 453 -8.11 24.40 -2.78
CA GLY A 453 -6.87 23.73 -2.36
C GLY A 453 -6.38 22.71 -3.40
N LEU A 454 -7.29 21.92 -3.99
CA LEU A 454 -6.95 20.95 -5.02
C LEU A 454 -6.43 21.61 -6.30
N ARG A 455 -7.03 22.73 -6.75
CA ARG A 455 -6.50 23.52 -7.87
C ARG A 455 -5.10 24.07 -7.56
N GLN A 456 -4.89 24.54 -6.32
CA GLN A 456 -3.57 25.00 -5.89
C GLN A 456 -2.54 23.85 -5.88
N ALA A 457 -2.91 22.67 -5.38
CA ALA A 457 -2.04 21.49 -5.44
C ALA A 457 -1.63 21.14 -6.87
N ILE A 458 -2.57 21.15 -7.81
CA ILE A 458 -2.31 20.84 -9.22
C ILE A 458 -1.28 21.84 -9.80
N ARG A 459 -1.46 23.14 -9.59
CA ARG A 459 -0.51 24.17 -10.05
C ARG A 459 0.89 23.95 -9.47
N GLU A 460 0.99 23.75 -8.16
CA GLU A 460 2.28 23.53 -7.49
C GLU A 460 2.96 22.20 -7.93
N ILE A 461 2.18 21.15 -8.23
CA ILE A 461 2.71 19.88 -8.80
C ILE A 461 3.26 20.12 -10.21
N VAL A 462 2.57 20.89 -11.06
CA VAL A 462 3.03 21.26 -12.40
C VAL A 462 4.33 22.07 -12.32
N ASP A 463 4.43 23.02 -11.39
CA ASP A 463 5.67 23.77 -11.16
C ASP A 463 6.83 22.85 -10.73
N LEU A 464 6.57 21.83 -9.93
CA LEU A 464 7.58 20.82 -9.58
C LEU A 464 7.97 19.94 -10.77
N GLU A 465 7.05 19.63 -11.69
CA GLU A 465 7.35 18.91 -12.94
C GLU A 465 8.35 19.70 -13.81
N GLN A 466 8.19 21.00 -13.93
CA GLN A 466 9.11 21.88 -14.67
C GLN A 466 10.52 21.91 -14.05
N GLN A 467 10.63 21.87 -12.73
CA GLN A 467 11.88 21.86 -11.99
C GLN A 467 12.55 20.48 -11.94
N ASN A 468 11.82 19.42 -12.27
CA ASN A 468 12.27 18.06 -12.11
C ASN A 468 13.32 17.65 -13.16
N ARG A 469 14.33 16.86 -12.70
CA ARG A 469 15.37 16.24 -13.55
C ARG A 469 15.52 14.75 -13.26
N SER A 470 14.64 14.16 -12.41
CA SER A 470 14.71 12.78 -11.95
C SER A 470 13.56 11.95 -12.50
N MET A 471 13.85 10.79 -13.12
CA MET A 471 12.82 9.87 -13.60
C MET A 471 11.96 9.33 -12.45
N ARG A 472 12.59 8.98 -11.34
CA ARG A 472 11.87 8.48 -10.14
C ARG A 472 10.93 9.53 -9.55
N PHE A 473 11.36 10.78 -9.51
CA PHE A 473 10.51 11.86 -9.01
C PHE A 473 9.39 12.21 -10.00
N ARG A 474 9.63 12.05 -11.32
CA ARG A 474 8.58 12.19 -12.35
C ARG A 474 7.42 11.20 -12.12
N ASN A 475 7.73 9.95 -11.72
CA ASN A 475 6.70 8.96 -11.40
C ASN A 475 5.87 9.37 -10.17
N ALA A 476 6.52 9.86 -9.11
CA ALA A 476 5.83 10.37 -7.92
C ALA A 476 4.93 11.58 -8.25
N LEU A 477 5.40 12.50 -9.10
CA LEU A 477 4.63 13.65 -9.56
C LEU A 477 3.40 13.23 -10.39
N ALA A 478 3.58 12.27 -11.32
CA ALA A 478 2.46 11.75 -12.11
C ALA A 478 1.36 11.17 -11.22
N THR A 479 1.74 10.35 -10.23
CA THR A 479 0.79 9.80 -9.27
C THR A 479 0.10 10.89 -8.45
N ALA A 480 0.86 11.84 -7.90
CA ALA A 480 0.31 12.95 -7.12
C ALA A 480 -0.66 13.81 -7.92
N LYS A 481 -0.32 14.10 -9.20
CA LYS A 481 -1.18 14.84 -10.12
C LYS A 481 -2.49 14.10 -10.41
N MET A 482 -2.44 12.80 -10.66
CA MET A 482 -3.64 11.98 -10.86
C MET A 482 -4.52 11.94 -9.62
N MET A 483 -3.94 11.83 -8.41
CA MET A 483 -4.66 11.88 -7.15
C MET A 483 -5.36 13.24 -6.95
N ALA A 484 -4.67 14.35 -7.21
CA ALA A 484 -5.23 15.70 -7.07
C ALA A 484 -6.33 15.98 -8.09
N VAL A 485 -6.16 15.58 -9.35
CA VAL A 485 -7.16 15.75 -10.42
C VAL A 485 -8.37 14.84 -10.18
N GLY A 486 -8.18 13.57 -9.81
CA GLY A 486 -9.26 12.68 -9.44
C GLY A 486 -10.11 13.25 -8.30
N ALA A 487 -9.44 13.76 -7.25
CA ALA A 487 -10.09 14.42 -6.12
C ALA A 487 -10.84 15.72 -6.50
N LEU A 488 -10.30 16.50 -7.44
CA LEU A 488 -10.97 17.73 -7.91
C LEU A 488 -12.23 17.40 -8.72
N LYS A 489 -12.17 16.38 -9.56
CA LYS A 489 -13.28 15.95 -10.42
C LYS A 489 -14.42 15.29 -9.66
N ARG A 490 -14.15 14.73 -8.48
CA ARG A 490 -15.17 14.11 -7.60
C ARG A 490 -15.74 15.15 -6.66
N GLU A 491 -16.92 15.65 -6.97
CA GLU A 491 -17.64 16.69 -6.22
C GLU A 491 -18.62 16.08 -5.21
N GLU A 492 -18.10 15.29 -4.28
CA GLU A 492 -18.82 14.65 -3.18
C GLU A 492 -17.85 14.37 -2.02
N SER A 493 -18.35 13.89 -0.88
CA SER A 493 -17.58 13.26 0.21
C SER A 493 -17.98 11.81 0.36
N ARG A 494 -16.99 10.87 0.26
CA ARG A 494 -17.24 9.42 0.33
C ARG A 494 -15.97 8.70 0.83
N GLY A 495 -16.10 7.92 1.92
CA GLY A 495 -14.98 7.14 2.46
C GLY A 495 -13.74 8.02 2.73
N GLY A 496 -12.58 7.63 2.19
CA GLY A 496 -11.33 8.39 2.33
C GLY A 496 -11.26 9.71 1.57
N HIS A 497 -12.28 10.07 0.78
CA HIS A 497 -12.36 11.34 0.05
C HIS A 497 -13.36 12.29 0.71
N GLN A 498 -12.85 13.36 1.35
CA GLN A 498 -13.67 14.31 2.09
C GLN A 498 -13.48 15.72 1.53
N ARG A 499 -14.55 16.30 0.99
CA ARG A 499 -14.63 17.65 0.39
C ARG A 499 -15.39 18.60 1.29
N THR A 500 -14.77 19.68 1.75
CA THR A 500 -15.43 20.70 2.59
C THR A 500 -16.48 21.50 1.82
N ASP A 501 -16.30 21.64 0.53
CA ASP A 501 -17.21 22.32 -0.40
C ASP A 501 -18.32 21.40 -0.96
N PHE A 502 -18.17 20.07 -0.83
CA PHE A 502 -19.16 19.05 -1.20
C PHE A 502 -19.23 17.98 -0.10
N PRO A 503 -19.86 18.28 1.07
CA PRO A 503 -19.78 17.42 2.26
C PRO A 503 -20.60 16.14 2.15
N ASP A 504 -21.58 16.08 1.26
CA ASP A 504 -22.51 14.96 1.13
C ASP A 504 -22.08 13.96 0.06
N GLN A 505 -22.62 12.73 0.15
CA GLN A 505 -22.49 11.72 -0.88
C GLN A 505 -23.51 11.99 -1.99
N GLU A 506 -23.06 11.84 -3.25
CA GLU A 506 -23.89 12.03 -4.41
C GLU A 506 -24.06 10.74 -5.22
N ASN A 507 -25.30 10.46 -5.66
CA ASN A 507 -25.58 9.23 -6.42
C ASN A 507 -24.87 9.17 -7.78
N ASP A 508 -24.65 10.30 -8.44
CA ASP A 508 -23.95 10.39 -9.71
C ASP A 508 -22.49 9.98 -9.60
N TYR A 509 -21.90 10.09 -8.40
CA TYR A 509 -20.55 9.66 -8.06
C TYR A 509 -20.49 8.27 -7.42
N LYS A 510 -21.60 7.54 -7.28
CA LYS A 510 -21.61 6.14 -6.81
C LYS A 510 -21.03 5.21 -7.88
N LYS A 511 -19.79 5.46 -8.28
CA LYS A 511 -19.02 4.74 -9.31
C LYS A 511 -17.54 4.93 -9.12
N ARG A 512 -16.77 4.00 -9.64
CA ARG A 512 -15.31 4.08 -9.69
C ARG A 512 -14.84 5.17 -10.66
N THR A 513 -13.66 5.72 -10.42
CA THR A 513 -12.95 6.66 -11.31
C THR A 513 -11.92 5.92 -12.15
N PHE A 514 -11.85 6.23 -13.44
CA PHE A 514 -10.83 5.70 -14.36
C PHE A 514 -10.21 6.87 -15.12
N LEU A 515 -8.87 6.97 -15.09
CA LEU A 515 -8.13 8.07 -15.71
C LEU A 515 -6.87 7.55 -16.41
N THR A 516 -6.55 8.10 -17.55
CA THR A 516 -5.22 8.03 -18.15
C THR A 516 -4.45 9.31 -17.83
N LEU A 517 -3.11 9.25 -17.83
CA LEU A 517 -2.30 10.45 -17.61
C LEU A 517 -2.53 11.50 -18.71
N ALA A 518 -2.78 11.07 -19.94
CA ALA A 518 -3.08 11.98 -21.06
C ALA A 518 -4.38 12.77 -20.85
N GLU A 519 -5.44 12.12 -20.30
CA GLU A 519 -6.69 12.82 -19.94
C GLU A 519 -6.48 13.81 -18.79
N VAL A 520 -5.62 13.45 -17.83
CA VAL A 520 -5.26 14.33 -16.71
C VAL A 520 -4.46 15.53 -17.20
N ASP A 521 -3.46 15.34 -18.07
CA ASP A 521 -2.66 16.43 -18.63
C ASP A 521 -3.54 17.40 -19.44
N LYS A 522 -4.42 16.88 -20.28
CA LYS A 522 -5.40 17.70 -21.02
C LYS A 522 -6.32 18.49 -20.09
N PHE A 523 -6.83 17.84 -19.02
CA PHE A 523 -7.67 18.54 -18.03
C PHE A 523 -6.92 19.67 -17.33
N VAL A 524 -5.64 19.46 -17.01
CA VAL A 524 -4.79 20.48 -16.37
C VAL A 524 -4.56 21.67 -17.32
N GLU A 525 -4.33 21.44 -18.62
CA GLU A 525 -4.22 22.50 -19.63
C GLU A 525 -5.51 23.34 -19.76
N GLU A 526 -6.67 22.76 -19.47
CA GLU A 526 -7.99 23.43 -19.52
C GLU A 526 -8.34 24.16 -18.20
N LEU A 527 -7.56 23.95 -17.11
CA LEU A 527 -7.78 24.58 -15.79
C LEU A 527 -7.25 26.02 -15.71
N ASP A 528 -6.28 26.37 -16.53
CA ASP A 528 -5.67 27.71 -16.64
C ASP A 528 -6.44 28.57 -17.64
#